data_757aca2914135b811f4a3fddb73c3dae
#
_entry.id   757aca2914135b811f4a3fddb73c3dae
#
_cell.length_a   1.000
_cell.length_b   1.000
_cell.length_c   1.000
_cell.angle_alpha   90.00
_cell.angle_beta   90.00
_cell.angle_gamma   90.00
#
_symmetry.space_group_name_H-M   'P 1'
#
loop_
_entity.id
_entity.type
_entity.pdbx_description
1 polymer ?
#
loop_
_entity_poly.entity_id
_entity_poly.type
_entity_poly.pdbx_seq_one_letter_code
_entity_poly.pdbx_strand_id
1 'polypeptide(L)'
;MEIQVYIWKLQRFYVENIYMEIPILERNEELLKKCDKEYITINPRDIIKSMSKAYSSLPTEYFFYEKEIVVHQSENPYKREKLIYRTNGGVYVRTKSELIIGNFLEAHGIRYWYEAKFLLGGRWIYPDFLIENPNNHTIIPLEHLGMIGDPEYDNYNKRKIKEYIDNDYLPGNNLICTYEQDIMEPGRLEVILHLFGIL
;
A
#
# COMPACT_ATOMS: atom_id res chain seq x y z
N MET A 1 1.66 -10.50 8.77
CA MET A 1 1.09 -10.43 7.41
C MET A 1 -0.10 -11.36 7.23
N GLU A 2 -0.03 -12.65 7.57
CA GLU A 2 -1.16 -13.59 7.46
C GLU A 2 -2.38 -13.20 8.29
N ILE A 3 -2.18 -12.69 9.50
CA ILE A 3 -3.27 -12.24 10.39
C ILE A 3 -3.99 -11.02 9.81
N GLN A 4 -3.28 -10.05 9.25
CA GLN A 4 -3.88 -8.87 8.62
C GLN A 4 -4.72 -9.23 7.39
N VAL A 5 -4.21 -10.13 6.55
CA VAL A 5 -4.95 -10.64 5.38
C VAL A 5 -6.19 -11.42 5.81
N TYR A 6 -6.09 -12.20 6.89
CA TYR A 6 -7.20 -12.96 7.42
C TYR A 6 -8.29 -12.07 8.01
N ILE A 7 -7.91 -11.07 8.79
CA ILE A 7 -8.83 -10.07 9.37
C ILE A 7 -9.50 -9.26 8.26
N TRP A 8 -8.74 -8.83 7.25
CA TRP A 8 -9.31 -8.13 6.11
C TRP A 8 -10.31 -8.99 5.32
N LYS A 9 -10.00 -10.27 5.08
CA LYS A 9 -10.94 -11.21 4.46
C LYS A 9 -12.21 -11.38 5.29
N LEU A 10 -12.09 -11.42 6.62
CA LEU A 10 -13.24 -11.46 7.51
C LEU A 10 -14.05 -10.16 7.48
N GLN A 11 -13.39 -9.01 7.47
CA GLN A 11 -14.07 -7.70 7.37
C GLN A 11 -14.78 -7.55 6.02
N ARG A 12 -14.12 -7.90 4.92
CA ARG A 12 -14.73 -7.89 3.59
C ARG A 12 -15.86 -8.89 3.49
N PHE A 13 -15.69 -10.10 4.00
CA PHE A 13 -16.74 -11.11 4.08
C PHE A 13 -17.92 -10.62 4.92
N TYR A 14 -17.64 -9.94 6.04
CA TYR A 14 -18.69 -9.38 6.90
C TYR A 14 -19.41 -8.23 6.20
N VAL A 15 -18.70 -7.33 5.55
CA VAL A 15 -19.28 -6.21 4.78
C VAL A 15 -20.04 -6.75 3.56
N GLU A 16 -19.46 -7.66 2.78
CA GLU A 16 -20.12 -8.24 1.60
C GLU A 16 -21.34 -9.08 1.98
N ASN A 17 -21.32 -9.81 3.11
CA ASN A 17 -22.49 -10.55 3.57
C ASN A 17 -23.54 -9.65 4.20
N ILE A 18 -23.17 -8.55 4.84
CA ILE A 18 -24.13 -7.52 5.27
C ILE A 18 -24.84 -6.91 4.05
N TYR A 19 -24.14 -6.71 2.96
CA TYR A 19 -24.72 -6.22 1.70
C TYR A 19 -25.51 -7.28 0.93
N MET A 20 -25.28 -8.57 1.18
CA MET A 20 -25.93 -9.67 0.46
C MET A 20 -27.18 -10.20 1.18
N GLU A 21 -27.36 -9.94 2.47
CA GLU A 21 -28.55 -10.35 3.22
C GLU A 21 -29.52 -9.19 3.35
N ILE A 22 -30.47 -9.10 2.42
CA ILE A 22 -31.54 -8.07 2.37
C ILE A 22 -32.21 -7.81 3.73
N PRO A 23 -32.54 -8.80 4.56
CA PRO A 23 -33.14 -8.54 5.87
C PRO A 23 -32.22 -7.80 6.85
N ILE A 24 -30.90 -7.97 6.73
CA ILE A 24 -29.91 -7.25 7.56
C ILE A 24 -29.75 -5.83 7.05
N LEU A 25 -29.79 -5.62 5.74
CA LEU A 25 -29.79 -4.29 5.10
C LEU A 25 -31.03 -3.48 5.50
N GLU A 26 -32.21 -4.05 5.41
CA GLU A 26 -33.48 -3.40 5.80
C GLU A 26 -33.47 -3.03 7.28
N ARG A 27 -32.98 -3.92 8.14
CA ARG A 27 -32.84 -3.67 9.57
C ARG A 27 -31.82 -2.58 9.89
N ASN A 28 -30.69 -2.56 9.14
CA ASN A 28 -29.67 -1.52 9.28
C ASN A 28 -30.15 -0.20 8.71
N GLU A 29 -30.91 -0.18 7.60
CA GLU A 29 -31.55 1.02 7.09
C GLU A 29 -32.61 1.60 8.07
N GLU A 30 -33.40 0.74 8.72
CA GLU A 30 -34.31 1.17 9.75
C GLU A 30 -33.61 1.72 10.99
N LEU A 31 -32.50 1.09 11.40
CA LEU A 31 -31.66 1.58 12.49
C LEU A 31 -30.99 2.90 12.10
N LEU A 32 -30.47 3.01 10.88
CA LEU A 32 -29.89 4.24 10.33
C LEU A 32 -30.90 5.39 10.24
N LYS A 33 -32.15 5.09 9.87
CA LYS A 33 -33.25 6.07 9.85
C LYS A 33 -33.71 6.53 11.25
N LYS A 34 -33.49 5.67 12.25
CA LYS A 34 -33.82 5.96 13.68
C LYS A 34 -32.67 6.66 14.40
N CYS A 35 -31.43 6.53 13.89
CA CYS A 35 -30.29 7.22 14.43
C CYS A 35 -30.16 8.59 13.77
N ASP A 36 -30.16 9.64 14.57
CA ASP A 36 -29.92 11.00 14.10
C ASP A 36 -28.53 11.11 13.41
N LYS A 37 -28.24 12.24 12.74
CA LYS A 37 -26.98 12.48 12.01
C LYS A 37 -25.69 12.20 12.83
N GLU A 38 -25.79 12.12 14.15
CA GLU A 38 -24.75 11.68 15.07
C GLU A 38 -24.28 10.22 14.84
N TYR A 39 -25.05 9.43 14.09
CA TYR A 39 -24.66 8.06 13.74
C TYR A 39 -23.34 7.98 12.96
N ILE A 40 -23.02 9.01 12.20
CA ILE A 40 -21.77 9.10 11.45
C ILE A 40 -20.54 9.20 12.38
N THR A 41 -20.77 9.46 13.66
CA THR A 41 -19.73 9.58 14.70
C THR A 41 -19.61 8.38 15.63
N ILE A 42 -20.22 7.24 15.29
CA ILE A 42 -19.97 6.02 16.07
C ILE A 42 -18.48 5.70 15.99
N ASN A 43 -17.86 5.79 17.15
CA ASN A 43 -16.46 5.46 17.28
C ASN A 43 -16.31 3.97 16.91
N PRO A 44 -15.52 3.66 15.87
CA PRO A 44 -15.29 2.28 15.47
C PRO A 44 -14.84 1.36 16.61
N ARG A 45 -14.15 1.92 17.62
CA ARG A 45 -13.75 1.19 18.85
C ARG A 45 -14.96 0.66 19.63
N ASP A 46 -16.10 1.33 19.57
CA ASP A 46 -17.30 0.88 20.28
C ASP A 46 -17.99 -0.25 19.52
N ILE A 47 -17.90 -0.27 18.20
CA ILE A 47 -18.35 -1.40 17.38
C ILE A 47 -17.51 -2.64 17.72
N ILE A 48 -16.17 -2.52 17.78
CA ILE A 48 -15.29 -3.63 18.12
C ILE A 48 -15.56 -4.17 19.52
N LYS A 49 -15.83 -3.32 20.50
CA LYS A 49 -16.18 -3.75 21.85
C LYS A 49 -17.49 -4.54 21.90
N SER A 50 -18.39 -4.31 20.96
CA SER A 50 -19.63 -5.06 20.82
C SER A 50 -19.48 -6.40 20.10
N MET A 51 -18.35 -6.63 19.43
CA MET A 51 -18.00 -7.88 18.76
C MET A 51 -17.56 -8.95 19.76
N SER A 52 -17.37 -10.18 19.29
CA SER A 52 -16.91 -11.27 20.15
C SER A 52 -15.58 -10.93 20.84
N LYS A 53 -15.32 -11.51 22.01
CA LYS A 53 -14.09 -11.30 22.78
C LYS A 53 -12.80 -11.54 21.94
N ALA A 54 -12.89 -12.41 20.91
CA ALA A 54 -11.77 -12.65 20.00
C ALA A 54 -11.36 -11.38 19.22
N TYR A 55 -12.31 -10.52 18.88
CA TYR A 55 -12.04 -9.27 18.17
C TYR A 55 -11.64 -8.13 19.12
N SER A 56 -12.23 -8.10 20.32
CA SER A 56 -11.92 -7.04 21.31
C SER A 56 -10.50 -7.12 21.88
N SER A 57 -9.81 -8.26 21.70
CA SER A 57 -8.41 -8.45 22.10
C SER A 57 -7.40 -8.02 21.02
N LEU A 58 -7.87 -7.71 19.81
CA LEU A 58 -6.98 -7.28 18.73
C LEU A 58 -6.72 -5.76 18.83
N PRO A 59 -5.49 -5.32 18.50
CA PRO A 59 -5.19 -3.90 18.42
C PRO A 59 -6.12 -3.18 17.44
N THR A 60 -6.65 -2.02 17.83
CA THR A 60 -7.62 -1.27 17.04
C THR A 60 -7.07 -0.81 15.69
N GLU A 61 -5.76 -0.60 15.60
CA GLU A 61 -5.05 -0.27 14.37
C GLU A 61 -5.16 -1.32 13.26
N TYR A 62 -5.50 -2.56 13.57
CA TYR A 62 -5.77 -3.60 12.56
C TYR A 62 -7.13 -3.46 11.89
N PHE A 63 -8.05 -2.72 12.50
CA PHE A 63 -9.42 -2.62 12.01
C PHE A 63 -9.69 -1.29 11.30
N PHE A 64 -8.88 -0.27 11.56
CA PHE A 64 -9.12 1.08 11.06
C PHE A 64 -7.88 1.62 10.38
N TYR A 65 -8.01 1.81 9.09
CA TYR A 65 -7.14 2.70 8.36
C TYR A 65 -7.60 4.12 8.67
N GLU A 66 -6.95 4.77 9.63
CA GLU A 66 -7.01 6.22 9.69
C GLU A 66 -6.48 6.72 8.35
N LYS A 67 -7.20 7.66 7.71
CA LYS A 67 -6.76 8.32 6.46
C LYS A 67 -5.48 9.15 6.64
N GLU A 68 -4.87 9.13 7.81
CA GLU A 68 -3.54 9.66 7.98
C GLU A 68 -2.57 8.71 7.28
N ILE A 69 -1.98 9.21 6.20
CA ILE A 69 -0.85 8.56 5.56
C ILE A 69 0.24 8.50 6.61
N VAL A 70 0.37 7.36 7.28
CA VAL A 70 1.48 7.13 8.20
C VAL A 70 2.73 7.06 7.36
N VAL A 71 3.48 8.15 7.37
CA VAL A 71 4.72 8.28 6.64
C VAL A 71 5.78 7.44 7.32
N HIS A 72 6.19 6.35 6.70
CA HIS A 72 7.27 5.50 7.17
C HIS A 72 8.59 5.92 6.52
N GLN A 73 9.56 6.29 7.35
CA GLN A 73 10.91 6.58 6.87
C GLN A 73 11.63 5.29 6.45
N SER A 74 12.61 5.42 5.54
CA SER A 74 13.43 4.31 5.07
C SER A 74 14.00 3.45 6.22
N GLU A 75 13.81 2.15 6.14
CA GLU A 75 14.44 1.16 7.02
C GLU A 75 15.80 0.67 6.50
N ASN A 76 16.18 1.07 5.28
CA ASN A 76 17.41 0.67 4.65
C ASN A 76 18.62 1.32 5.34
N PRO A 77 19.56 0.54 5.89
CA PRO A 77 20.74 1.09 6.56
C PRO A 77 21.77 1.66 5.60
N TYR A 78 21.67 1.34 4.30
CA TYR A 78 22.68 1.69 3.29
C TYR A 78 22.63 3.17 2.92
N LYS A 79 23.76 3.88 3.02
CA LYS A 79 23.96 5.27 2.58
C LYS A 79 22.83 6.22 3.01
N ARG A 80 22.50 6.22 4.29
CA ARG A 80 21.44 7.08 4.85
C ARG A 80 21.68 8.58 4.63
N GLU A 81 22.93 8.97 4.48
CA GLU A 81 23.34 10.35 4.16
C GLU A 81 22.87 10.82 2.76
N LYS A 82 22.46 9.89 1.90
CA LYS A 82 21.88 10.20 0.59
C LYS A 82 20.37 10.44 0.60
N LEU A 83 19.70 10.28 1.74
CA LEU A 83 18.29 10.62 1.92
C LEU A 83 18.15 12.14 2.05
N ILE A 84 18.22 12.86 0.91
CA ILE A 84 18.32 14.32 0.85
C ILE A 84 17.09 15.01 0.28
N TYR A 85 16.25 14.32 -0.46
CA TYR A 85 15.00 14.86 -0.99
C TYR A 85 13.86 14.53 -0.05
N ARG A 86 12.92 15.44 0.11
CA ARG A 86 11.79 15.25 1.02
C ARG A 86 10.48 15.34 0.25
N THR A 87 9.64 14.32 0.31
CA THR A 87 8.29 14.32 -0.27
C THR A 87 7.38 15.34 0.43
N ASN A 88 6.24 15.63 -0.16
CA ASN A 88 5.23 16.51 0.44
C ASN A 88 4.72 15.95 1.78
N GLY A 89 4.55 14.63 1.89
CA GLY A 89 4.18 13.94 3.12
C GLY A 89 5.31 13.80 4.14
N GLY A 90 6.54 14.17 3.79
CA GLY A 90 7.66 14.21 4.73
C GLY A 90 8.61 13.03 4.69
N VAL A 91 8.48 12.09 3.74
CA VAL A 91 9.42 10.98 3.55
C VAL A 91 10.72 11.48 2.94
N TYR A 92 11.86 11.07 3.50
CA TYR A 92 13.16 11.35 2.89
C TYR A 92 13.53 10.25 1.90
N VAL A 93 13.87 10.66 0.67
CA VAL A 93 14.23 9.79 -0.46
C VAL A 93 15.58 10.17 -1.05
N ARG A 94 16.18 9.29 -1.86
CA ARG A 94 17.55 9.45 -2.37
C ARG A 94 17.64 10.23 -3.67
N THR A 95 16.64 10.10 -4.53
CA THR A 95 16.67 10.62 -5.89
C THR A 95 15.48 11.52 -6.19
N LYS A 96 15.59 12.34 -7.25
CA LYS A 96 14.47 13.15 -7.73
C LYS A 96 13.35 12.30 -8.33
N SER A 97 13.70 11.17 -8.93
CA SER A 97 12.73 10.24 -9.49
C SER A 97 11.87 9.62 -8.40
N GLU A 98 12.48 9.19 -7.31
CA GLU A 98 11.76 8.70 -6.12
C GLU A 98 10.92 9.80 -5.47
N LEU A 99 11.40 11.05 -5.47
CA LEU A 99 10.62 12.20 -4.99
C LEU A 99 9.34 12.39 -5.83
N ILE A 100 9.44 12.28 -7.15
CA ILE A 100 8.29 12.42 -8.06
C ILE A 100 7.29 11.28 -7.80
N ILE A 101 7.78 10.04 -7.71
CA ILE A 101 6.93 8.87 -7.42
C ILE A 101 6.25 9.03 -6.06
N GLY A 102 6.99 9.34 -5.00
CA GLY A 102 6.44 9.53 -3.67
C GLY A 102 5.37 10.61 -3.61
N ASN A 103 5.65 11.78 -4.19
CA ASN A 103 4.68 12.88 -4.27
C ASN A 103 3.43 12.50 -5.08
N PHE A 104 3.58 11.71 -6.13
CA PHE A 104 2.46 11.21 -6.92
C PHE A 104 1.58 10.28 -6.08
N LEU A 105 2.17 9.31 -5.38
CA LEU A 105 1.44 8.39 -4.50
C LEU A 105 0.69 9.14 -3.40
N GLU A 106 1.33 10.13 -2.78
CA GLU A 106 0.74 10.98 -1.75
C GLU A 106 -0.44 11.82 -2.28
N ALA A 107 -0.29 12.42 -3.47
CA ALA A 107 -1.34 13.22 -4.10
C ALA A 107 -2.61 12.39 -4.40
N HIS A 108 -2.46 11.08 -4.64
CA HIS A 108 -3.56 10.16 -4.89
C HIS A 108 -4.04 9.41 -3.65
N GLY A 109 -3.48 9.73 -2.47
CA GLY A 109 -3.84 9.08 -1.21
C GLY A 109 -3.47 7.58 -1.16
N ILE A 110 -2.48 7.18 -1.96
CA ILE A 110 -2.00 5.81 -2.03
C ILE A 110 -1.00 5.59 -0.90
N ARG A 111 -1.24 4.57 -0.10
CA ARG A 111 -0.35 4.19 1.00
C ARG A 111 0.89 3.49 0.48
N TYR A 112 2.05 3.90 0.97
CA TYR A 112 3.32 3.30 0.60
C TYR A 112 4.34 3.33 1.74
N TRP A 113 5.37 2.51 1.61
CA TRP A 113 6.55 2.49 2.47
C TRP A 113 7.77 2.61 1.57
N TYR A 114 8.61 3.58 1.84
CA TYR A 114 9.84 3.81 1.09
C TYR A 114 10.98 3.00 1.70
N GLU A 115 11.69 2.22 0.88
CA GLU A 115 12.80 1.34 1.28
C GLU A 115 12.53 0.55 2.58
N ALA A 116 11.32 0.03 2.73
CA ALA A 116 10.97 -0.82 3.86
C ALA A 116 11.43 -2.27 3.62
N LYS A 117 11.64 -2.99 4.71
CA LYS A 117 12.04 -4.40 4.65
C LYS A 117 11.00 -5.25 3.94
N PHE A 118 11.46 -6.01 2.99
CA PHE A 118 10.65 -6.95 2.23
C PHE A 118 11.35 -8.30 2.17
N LEU A 119 10.63 -9.40 2.49
CA LEU A 119 11.19 -10.74 2.48
C LEU A 119 11.05 -11.34 1.07
N LEU A 120 12.18 -11.54 0.38
CA LEU A 120 12.24 -12.14 -0.94
C LEU A 120 13.16 -13.36 -0.90
N GLY A 121 12.65 -14.55 -1.23
CA GLY A 121 13.46 -15.78 -1.24
C GLY A 121 14.18 -16.11 0.07
N GLY A 122 13.58 -15.75 1.22
CA GLY A 122 14.19 -15.94 2.53
C GLY A 122 15.22 -14.87 2.92
N ARG A 123 15.43 -13.86 2.09
CA ARG A 123 16.35 -12.75 2.32
C ARG A 123 15.58 -11.43 2.44
N TRP A 124 16.02 -10.56 3.36
CA TRP A 124 15.50 -9.19 3.45
C TRP A 124 16.12 -8.32 2.36
N ILE A 125 15.26 -7.69 1.58
CA ILE A 125 15.61 -6.67 0.61
C ILE A 125 14.87 -5.37 0.92
N TYR A 126 15.20 -4.30 0.21
CA TYR A 126 14.60 -2.98 0.35
C TYR A 126 14.17 -2.49 -1.03
N PRO A 127 12.95 -2.77 -1.47
CA PRO A 127 12.39 -2.18 -2.69
C PRO A 127 12.36 -0.66 -2.58
N ASP A 128 12.41 0.04 -3.71
CA ASP A 128 12.30 1.49 -3.67
C ASP A 128 10.98 1.92 -3.01
N PHE A 129 9.89 1.26 -3.38
CA PHE A 129 8.60 1.43 -2.69
C PHE A 129 7.89 0.09 -2.49
N LEU A 130 7.18 -0.04 -1.38
CA LEU A 130 6.13 -1.03 -1.18
C LEU A 130 4.81 -0.28 -1.23
N ILE A 131 3.92 -0.64 -2.15
CA ILE A 131 2.64 0.05 -2.35
C ILE A 131 1.52 -0.86 -1.87
N GLU A 132 0.62 -0.33 -1.06
CA GLU A 132 -0.61 -1.01 -0.70
C GLU A 132 -1.68 -0.76 -1.77
N ASN A 133 -2.18 -1.84 -2.37
CA ASN A 133 -3.34 -1.74 -3.24
C ASN A 133 -4.58 -1.46 -2.38
N PRO A 134 -5.26 -0.32 -2.54
CA PRO A 134 -6.37 0.08 -1.69
C PRO A 134 -7.61 -0.82 -1.84
N ASN A 135 -7.72 -1.57 -2.95
CA ASN A 135 -8.88 -2.40 -3.23
C ASN A 135 -8.82 -3.78 -2.57
N ASN A 136 -7.62 -4.33 -2.35
CA ASN A 136 -7.44 -5.68 -1.81
C ASN A 136 -6.37 -5.78 -0.74
N HIS A 137 -5.74 -4.66 -0.37
CA HIS A 137 -4.67 -4.55 0.64
C HIS A 137 -3.44 -5.44 0.37
N THR A 138 -3.24 -5.87 -0.87
CA THR A 138 -1.99 -6.54 -1.23
C THR A 138 -0.85 -5.53 -1.30
N ILE A 139 0.33 -5.97 -0.88
CA ILE A 139 1.55 -5.17 -0.97
C ILE A 139 2.26 -5.51 -2.25
N ILE A 140 2.48 -4.50 -3.08
CA ILE A 140 3.12 -4.63 -4.38
C ILE A 140 4.43 -3.85 -4.35
N PRO A 141 5.59 -4.51 -4.55
CA PRO A 141 6.85 -3.81 -4.67
C PRO A 141 6.91 -3.01 -5.97
N LEU A 142 7.48 -1.81 -5.89
CA LEU A 142 7.81 -0.97 -7.03
C LEU A 142 9.31 -0.70 -7.02
N GLU A 143 9.94 -0.88 -8.19
CA GLU A 143 11.32 -0.59 -8.47
C GLU A 143 11.42 0.46 -9.58
N HIS A 144 12.17 1.51 -9.32
CA HIS A 144 12.47 2.54 -10.32
C HIS A 144 13.81 2.23 -10.99
N LEU A 145 13.76 1.85 -12.25
CA LEU A 145 14.92 1.45 -13.04
C LEU A 145 15.44 2.64 -13.86
N GLY A 146 16.02 3.62 -13.16
CA GLY A 146 16.66 4.78 -13.80
C GLY A 146 17.96 4.41 -14.54
N MET A 147 18.57 5.41 -15.19
CA MET A 147 19.89 5.33 -15.81
C MET A 147 20.04 4.20 -16.84
N ILE A 148 19.03 3.96 -17.67
CA ILE A 148 19.12 3.01 -18.79
C ILE A 148 20.22 3.46 -19.74
N GLY A 149 21.08 2.51 -20.12
CA GLY A 149 22.20 2.74 -21.03
C GLY A 149 23.56 2.83 -20.34
N ASP A 150 23.61 2.81 -19.02
CA ASP A 150 24.84 2.56 -18.27
C ASP A 150 25.01 1.03 -18.10
N PRO A 151 26.05 0.40 -18.69
CA PRO A 151 26.19 -1.05 -18.66
C PRO A 151 26.32 -1.66 -17.26
N GLU A 152 26.90 -0.95 -16.30
CA GLU A 152 27.01 -1.44 -14.92
C GLU A 152 25.66 -1.41 -14.23
N TYR A 153 24.91 -0.33 -14.43
CA TYR A 153 23.56 -0.16 -13.86
C TYR A 153 22.56 -1.12 -14.50
N ASP A 154 22.63 -1.31 -15.82
CA ASP A 154 21.80 -2.27 -16.54
C ASP A 154 22.02 -3.71 -16.04
N ASN A 155 23.28 -4.10 -15.79
CA ASN A 155 23.62 -5.41 -15.25
C ASN A 155 23.15 -5.57 -13.79
N TYR A 156 23.21 -4.51 -13.01
CA TYR A 156 22.67 -4.51 -11.64
C TYR A 156 21.15 -4.68 -11.66
N ASN A 157 20.44 -3.87 -12.46
CA ASN A 157 18.99 -3.94 -12.60
C ASN A 157 18.52 -5.31 -13.12
N LYS A 158 19.19 -5.87 -14.12
CA LYS A 158 18.88 -7.22 -14.62
C LYS A 158 18.98 -8.29 -13.52
N ARG A 159 20.03 -8.22 -12.68
CA ARG A 159 20.16 -9.16 -11.55
C ARG A 159 19.09 -8.97 -10.51
N LYS A 160 18.75 -7.71 -10.18
CA LYS A 160 17.69 -7.36 -9.23
C LYS A 160 16.33 -7.89 -9.71
N ILE A 161 15.97 -7.61 -10.95
CA ILE A 161 14.71 -8.09 -11.54
C ILE A 161 14.69 -9.61 -11.67
N LYS A 162 15.80 -10.23 -12.07
CA LYS A 162 15.88 -11.68 -12.09
C LYS A 162 15.63 -12.31 -10.73
N GLU A 163 16.14 -11.74 -9.65
CA GLU A 163 15.90 -12.22 -8.30
C GLU A 163 14.41 -12.13 -7.93
N TYR A 164 13.71 -11.07 -8.33
CA TYR A 164 12.25 -10.99 -8.17
C TYR A 164 11.53 -12.10 -8.93
N ILE A 165 11.88 -12.31 -10.21
CA ILE A 165 11.27 -13.34 -11.06
C ILE A 165 11.51 -14.75 -10.50
N ASP A 166 12.73 -15.04 -10.05
CA ASP A 166 13.10 -16.34 -9.44
C ASP A 166 12.30 -16.62 -8.13
N ASN A 167 11.61 -15.59 -7.58
CA ASN A 167 10.75 -15.68 -6.40
C ASN A 167 9.28 -15.35 -6.70
N ASP A 168 8.82 -15.57 -7.93
CA ASP A 168 7.44 -15.41 -8.38
C ASP A 168 6.90 -13.96 -8.38
N TYR A 169 7.78 -12.97 -8.34
CA TYR A 169 7.43 -11.56 -8.55
C TYR A 169 7.70 -11.16 -9.99
N LEU A 170 6.61 -11.04 -10.76
CA LEU A 170 6.68 -10.81 -12.21
C LEU A 170 6.40 -9.35 -12.55
N PRO A 171 7.28 -8.66 -13.30
CA PRO A 171 6.99 -7.34 -13.83
C PRO A 171 5.66 -7.30 -14.61
N GLY A 172 4.82 -6.30 -14.31
CA GLY A 172 3.52 -6.15 -14.93
C GLY A 172 2.39 -6.99 -14.30
N ASN A 173 2.69 -7.84 -13.31
CA ASN A 173 1.69 -8.63 -12.58
C ASN A 173 1.65 -8.25 -11.09
N ASN A 174 2.71 -8.55 -10.35
CA ASN A 174 2.82 -8.30 -8.91
C ASN A 174 4.13 -7.58 -8.52
N LEU A 175 4.85 -7.06 -9.51
CA LEU A 175 6.00 -6.20 -9.41
C LEU A 175 5.84 -5.02 -10.37
N ILE A 176 5.84 -3.81 -9.85
CA ILE A 176 5.84 -2.58 -10.65
C ILE A 176 7.29 -2.22 -10.96
N CYS A 177 7.58 -2.08 -12.24
CA CYS A 177 8.85 -1.51 -12.71
C CYS A 177 8.56 -0.21 -13.44
N THR A 178 9.20 0.87 -13.05
CA THR A 178 9.09 2.18 -13.69
C THR A 178 10.46 2.61 -14.24
N TYR A 179 10.42 3.41 -15.28
CA TYR A 179 11.59 4.00 -15.92
C TYR A 179 11.48 5.52 -15.89
N GLU A 180 12.56 6.23 -16.23
CA GLU A 180 12.60 7.69 -16.26
C GLU A 180 11.44 8.28 -17.09
N GLN A 181 11.16 7.68 -18.26
CA GLN A 181 10.07 8.14 -19.12
C GLN A 181 8.69 8.02 -18.47
N ASP A 182 8.49 7.02 -17.62
CA ASP A 182 7.19 6.74 -16.99
C ASP A 182 6.85 7.77 -15.91
N ILE A 183 7.86 8.42 -15.34
CA ILE A 183 7.68 9.44 -14.32
C ILE A 183 7.76 10.86 -14.87
N MET A 184 8.43 11.04 -16.02
CA MET A 184 8.61 12.35 -16.66
C MET A 184 7.46 12.70 -17.61
N GLU A 185 6.83 11.72 -18.24
CA GLU A 185 5.72 11.95 -19.15
C GLU A 185 4.38 11.97 -18.38
N PRO A 186 3.59 13.05 -18.53
CA PRO A 186 2.32 13.18 -17.83
C PRO A 186 1.37 12.00 -18.07
N GLY A 187 0.79 11.47 -16.99
CA GLY A 187 -0.21 10.42 -17.03
C GLY A 187 0.32 8.98 -17.16
N ARG A 188 1.61 8.76 -17.47
CA ARG A 188 2.14 7.39 -17.59
C ARG A 188 2.14 6.64 -16.27
N LEU A 189 2.61 7.26 -15.20
CA LEU A 189 2.60 6.64 -13.87
C LEU A 189 1.16 6.30 -13.42
N GLU A 190 0.22 7.18 -13.72
CA GLU A 190 -1.21 6.96 -13.47
C GLU A 190 -1.72 5.72 -14.21
N VAL A 191 -1.43 5.59 -15.52
CA VAL A 191 -1.80 4.41 -16.32
C VAL A 191 -1.18 3.14 -15.76
N ILE A 192 0.09 3.18 -15.35
CA ILE A 192 0.76 2.03 -14.74
C ILE A 192 0.01 1.60 -13.48
N LEU A 193 -0.32 2.53 -12.58
CA LEU A 193 -1.03 2.20 -11.33
C LEU A 193 -2.45 1.67 -11.60
N HIS A 194 -3.14 2.17 -12.63
CA HIS A 194 -4.42 1.60 -13.09
C HIS A 194 -4.29 0.15 -13.57
N LEU A 195 -3.21 -0.20 -14.29
CA LEU A 195 -2.97 -1.58 -14.73
C LEU A 195 -2.81 -2.56 -13.57
N PHE A 196 -2.34 -2.08 -12.42
CA PHE A 196 -2.23 -2.87 -11.19
C PHE A 196 -3.47 -2.78 -10.30
N GLY A 197 -4.51 -2.06 -10.73
CA GLY A 197 -5.75 -1.86 -9.97
C GLY A 197 -5.53 -1.10 -8.66
N ILE A 198 -4.56 -0.18 -8.63
CA ILE A 198 -4.25 0.66 -7.48
C ILE A 198 -5.04 1.98 -7.55
N LEU A 199 -5.27 2.47 -8.75
CA LEU A 199 -6.11 3.63 -9.07
C LEU A 199 -7.37 3.21 -9.83
#